data_51b7d6ad629e24c6bc106a2552685d44
#
_entry.id   51b7d6ad629e24c6bc106a2552685d44
#
_cell.length_a   1.000
_cell.length_b   1.000
_cell.length_c   1.000
_cell.angle_alpha   90.00
_cell.angle_beta   90.00
_cell.angle_gamma   90.00
#
_symmetry.space_group_name_H-M   'P 1'
#
loop_
_entity.id
_entity.type
_entity.pdbx_description
1 polymer ?
#
loop_
_entity_poly.entity_id
_entity_poly.type
_entity_poly.pdbx_seq_one_letter_code
_entity_poly.pdbx_strand_id
1 'polypeptide(L)'
;MNLSDKEFIKRAYSSVPMYVELTGDLVINLDSITEIKELPTITKEEVVKQDSIIAADSIPLLYGNKLIVKKTSGSTGKYMDVFWKNKDYVKSMLPLWLMRKRMYNISPDDRMCFFYTMIEMGEEQDTYKNKSQLGFSKSRLDNESLHKVYRQMKEFEPKWLLLQPSIGALLCEYMDKYNEKAIESIDYIEMSGEILSESVRAEVERHFR
;
A
#
# COMPACT_ATOMS: atom_id res chain seq x y z
N MET A 1 -22.46 -9.29 14.81
CA MET A 1 -21.33 -8.41 15.18
C MET A 1 -20.81 -8.84 16.55
N ASN A 2 -19.49 -9.03 16.70
CA ASN A 2 -18.92 -9.44 17.98
C ASN A 2 -18.77 -8.23 18.95
N LEU A 3 -18.42 -8.48 20.22
CA LEU A 3 -18.32 -7.43 21.25
C LEU A 3 -17.22 -6.39 20.90
N SER A 4 -16.09 -6.85 20.37
CA SER A 4 -14.98 -6.00 19.94
C SER A 4 -15.36 -5.04 18.81
N ASP A 5 -16.18 -5.50 17.85
CA ASP A 5 -16.66 -4.65 16.76
C ASP A 5 -17.59 -3.56 17.28
N LYS A 6 -18.48 -3.90 18.24
CA LYS A 6 -19.37 -2.93 18.87
C LYS A 6 -18.61 -1.84 19.62
N GLU A 7 -17.60 -2.21 20.39
CA GLU A 7 -16.75 -1.27 21.11
C GLU A 7 -15.96 -0.36 20.14
N PHE A 8 -15.45 -0.90 19.06
CA PHE A 8 -14.76 -0.12 18.02
C PHE A 8 -15.70 0.90 17.38
N ILE A 9 -16.91 0.48 16.99
CA ILE A 9 -17.92 1.36 16.38
C ILE A 9 -18.34 2.46 17.35
N LYS A 10 -18.65 2.11 18.61
CA LYS A 10 -18.98 3.10 19.65
C LYS A 10 -17.87 4.14 19.80
N ARG A 11 -16.62 3.70 19.86
CA ARG A 11 -15.47 4.60 19.93
C ARG A 11 -15.37 5.50 18.70
N ALA A 12 -15.52 4.97 17.48
CA ALA A 12 -15.47 5.76 16.27
C ALA A 12 -16.52 6.86 16.27
N TYR A 13 -17.79 6.51 16.55
CA TYR A 13 -18.91 7.43 16.55
C TYR A 13 -18.94 8.40 17.74
N SER A 14 -18.18 8.17 18.79
CA SER A 14 -18.06 9.08 19.93
C SER A 14 -16.83 9.98 19.89
N SER A 15 -15.81 9.64 19.13
CA SER A 15 -14.51 10.32 19.20
C SER A 15 -14.01 10.90 17.87
N VAL A 16 -14.57 10.48 16.73
CA VAL A 16 -14.20 11.03 15.41
C VAL A 16 -15.25 12.08 15.03
N PRO A 17 -14.87 13.37 14.92
CA PRO A 17 -15.85 14.46 14.72
C PRO A 17 -16.75 14.23 13.49
N MET A 18 -16.20 13.76 12.37
CA MET A 18 -16.99 13.42 11.18
C MET A 18 -18.14 12.45 11.49
N TYR A 19 -17.91 11.40 12.28
CA TYR A 19 -18.96 10.46 12.66
C TYR A 19 -19.95 11.07 13.64
N VAL A 20 -19.49 11.93 14.55
CA VAL A 20 -20.37 12.66 15.47
C VAL A 20 -21.31 13.58 14.71
N GLU A 21 -20.82 14.29 13.68
CA GLU A 21 -21.63 15.16 12.81
C GLU A 21 -22.64 14.35 11.99
N LEU A 22 -22.23 13.22 11.40
CA LEU A 22 -23.14 12.33 10.67
C LEU A 22 -24.24 11.72 11.53
N THR A 23 -24.00 11.59 12.83
CA THR A 23 -25.01 11.08 13.78
C THR A 23 -25.84 12.19 14.45
N GLY A 24 -25.44 13.46 14.31
CA GLY A 24 -26.11 14.59 14.98
C GLY A 24 -27.58 14.73 14.63
N ASP A 25 -27.99 14.40 13.41
CA ASP A 25 -29.38 14.40 12.96
C ASP A 25 -30.04 13.01 13.01
N LEU A 26 -29.26 11.94 13.13
CA LEU A 26 -29.73 10.57 13.24
C LEU A 26 -29.42 10.08 14.66
N VAL A 27 -30.46 9.95 15.50
CA VAL A 27 -30.33 9.26 16.80
C VAL A 27 -30.03 7.79 16.54
N ILE A 28 -28.77 7.49 16.17
CA ILE A 28 -28.30 6.12 16.00
C ILE A 28 -28.11 5.55 17.41
N ASN A 29 -29.03 4.68 17.81
CA ASN A 29 -28.82 3.90 19.01
C ASN A 29 -27.80 2.81 18.76
N LEU A 30 -26.49 3.14 18.98
CA LEU A 30 -25.39 2.23 18.78
C LEU A 30 -25.52 0.92 19.58
N ASP A 31 -26.32 0.91 20.65
CA ASP A 31 -26.57 -0.31 21.44
C ASP A 31 -27.50 -1.28 20.74
N SER A 32 -28.41 -0.78 19.89
CA SER A 32 -29.35 -1.60 19.12
C SER A 32 -28.77 -2.18 17.83
N ILE A 33 -27.61 -1.67 17.35
CA ILE A 33 -26.99 -2.14 16.13
C ILE A 33 -26.49 -3.57 16.28
N THR A 34 -26.98 -4.46 15.44
CA THR A 34 -26.62 -5.88 15.42
C THR A 34 -25.72 -6.22 14.24
N GLU A 35 -25.83 -5.49 13.15
CA GLU A 35 -25.07 -5.71 11.92
C GLU A 35 -24.45 -4.40 11.39
N ILE A 36 -23.27 -4.51 10.76
CA ILE A 36 -22.54 -3.36 10.21
C ILE A 36 -23.35 -2.62 9.12
N LYS A 37 -24.17 -3.35 8.36
CA LYS A 37 -25.01 -2.75 7.31
C LYS A 37 -26.09 -1.77 7.81
N GLU A 38 -26.36 -1.74 9.10
CA GLU A 38 -27.28 -0.78 9.73
C GLU A 38 -26.64 0.60 9.95
N LEU A 39 -25.30 0.68 9.78
CA LEU A 39 -24.55 1.94 9.86
C LEU A 39 -24.67 2.74 8.55
N PRO A 40 -24.66 4.08 8.62
CA PRO A 40 -24.62 4.91 7.43
C PRO A 40 -23.41 4.57 6.53
N THR A 41 -23.65 4.50 5.23
CA THR A 41 -22.57 4.37 4.24
C THR A 41 -21.87 5.72 4.08
N ILE A 42 -20.56 5.71 4.10
CA ILE A 42 -19.72 6.90 3.94
C ILE A 42 -18.92 6.76 2.65
N THR A 43 -18.95 7.80 1.82
CA THR A 43 -18.20 7.85 0.57
C THR A 43 -16.81 8.43 0.79
N LYS A 44 -15.89 8.13 -0.13
CA LYS A 44 -14.55 8.71 -0.13
C LYS A 44 -14.59 10.24 -0.27
N GLU A 45 -15.53 10.76 -1.06
CA GLU A 45 -15.74 12.19 -1.24
C GLU A 45 -16.12 12.89 0.07
N GLU A 46 -16.95 12.28 0.88
CA GLU A 46 -17.31 12.81 2.19
C GLU A 46 -16.10 12.82 3.13
N VAL A 47 -15.32 11.73 3.15
CA VAL A 47 -14.11 11.65 3.98
C VAL A 47 -13.07 12.70 3.57
N VAL A 48 -12.83 12.90 2.27
CA VAL A 48 -11.82 13.86 1.77
C VAL A 48 -12.22 15.30 2.03
N LYS A 49 -13.52 15.61 2.10
CA LYS A 49 -14.02 16.96 2.40
C LYS A 49 -13.91 17.34 3.88
N GLN A 50 -13.72 16.36 4.77
CA GLN A 50 -13.74 16.56 6.22
C GLN A 50 -12.30 16.72 6.75
N ASP A 51 -12.02 17.86 7.39
CA ASP A 51 -10.78 18.08 8.12
C ASP A 51 -10.72 17.29 9.45
N SER A 52 -11.79 16.61 9.81
CA SER A 52 -12.04 16.05 11.15
C SER A 52 -12.17 14.52 11.16
N ILE A 53 -11.35 13.82 10.36
CA ILE A 53 -11.33 12.34 10.29
C ILE A 53 -10.49 11.68 11.40
N ILE A 54 -9.80 12.47 12.21
CA ILE A 54 -8.94 11.96 13.27
C ILE A 54 -9.69 11.97 14.59
N ALA A 55 -9.62 10.85 15.33
CA ALA A 55 -10.20 10.78 16.67
C ALA A 55 -9.63 11.88 17.57
N ALA A 56 -10.47 12.54 18.34
CA ALA A 56 -10.10 13.69 19.18
C ALA A 56 -8.93 13.41 20.14
N ASP A 57 -8.85 12.19 20.67
CA ASP A 57 -7.73 11.72 21.51
C ASP A 57 -6.40 11.55 20.76
N SER A 58 -6.44 11.55 19.45
CA SER A 58 -5.26 11.38 18.57
C SER A 58 -4.76 12.71 17.98
N ILE A 59 -5.50 13.81 18.11
CA ILE A 59 -5.10 15.14 17.65
C ILE A 59 -3.75 15.59 18.24
N PRO A 60 -3.46 15.43 19.55
CA PRO A 60 -2.15 15.80 20.11
C PRO A 60 -0.99 15.00 19.50
N LEU A 61 -1.24 13.79 19.00
CA LEU A 61 -0.23 12.98 18.33
C LEU A 61 0.06 13.49 16.92
N LEU A 62 -0.95 14.05 16.24
CA LEU A 62 -0.77 14.70 14.94
C LEU A 62 0.12 15.94 15.07
N TYR A 63 -0.19 16.86 15.98
CA TYR A 63 0.63 18.07 16.23
C TYR A 63 2.03 17.75 16.73
N GLY A 64 2.22 16.62 17.42
CA GLY A 64 3.52 16.13 17.85
C GLY A 64 4.30 15.32 16.79
N ASN A 65 3.83 15.25 15.55
CA ASN A 65 4.42 14.43 14.47
C ASN A 65 4.63 12.95 14.86
N LYS A 66 3.74 12.41 15.68
CA LYS A 66 3.81 11.00 16.16
C LYS A 66 2.93 10.04 15.37
N LEU A 67 2.24 10.53 14.35
CA LEU A 67 1.45 9.71 13.44
C LEU A 67 2.21 9.47 12.14
N ILE A 68 2.11 8.25 11.63
CA ILE A 68 2.52 7.91 10.26
C ILE A 68 1.36 8.28 9.35
N VAL A 69 1.62 9.10 8.34
CA VAL A 69 0.64 9.46 7.31
C VAL A 69 0.93 8.65 6.06
N LYS A 70 -0.08 7.94 5.55
CA LYS A 70 -0.03 7.22 4.29
C LYS A 70 -1.10 7.76 3.34
N LYS A 71 -0.73 8.04 2.10
CA LYS A 71 -1.67 8.48 1.07
C LYS A 71 -2.21 7.27 0.30
N THR A 72 -3.50 7.27 0.00
CA THR A 72 -4.07 6.28 -0.92
C THR A 72 -3.68 6.63 -2.36
N SER A 73 -3.55 5.63 -3.24
CA SER A 73 -3.11 5.81 -4.64
C SER A 73 -4.04 6.68 -5.50
N GLY A 74 -5.30 6.87 -5.09
CA GLY A 74 -6.23 7.78 -5.75
C GLY A 74 -6.40 7.53 -7.24
N SER A 75 -6.72 6.32 -7.67
CA SER A 75 -6.97 5.96 -9.10
C SER A 75 -7.94 6.90 -9.83
N THR A 76 -8.77 7.63 -9.10
CA THR A 76 -9.70 8.66 -9.61
C THR A 76 -9.17 10.09 -9.46
N GLY A 77 -7.87 10.29 -9.21
CA GLY A 77 -7.25 11.59 -8.95
C GLY A 77 -7.47 12.15 -7.54
N LYS A 78 -8.30 11.50 -6.71
CA LYS A 78 -8.55 11.91 -5.32
C LYS A 78 -7.82 10.95 -4.39
N TYR A 79 -6.83 11.43 -3.67
CA TYR A 79 -6.14 10.67 -2.62
C TYR A 79 -6.66 11.09 -1.25
N MET A 80 -6.49 10.22 -0.28
CA MET A 80 -6.90 10.41 1.11
C MET A 80 -5.71 10.11 2.02
N ASP A 81 -5.52 10.92 3.04
CA ASP A 81 -4.53 10.66 4.07
C ASP A 81 -5.09 9.67 5.09
N VAL A 82 -4.31 8.64 5.38
CA VAL A 82 -4.61 7.63 6.40
C VAL A 82 -3.59 7.76 7.52
N PHE A 83 -4.06 7.99 8.73
CA PHE A 83 -3.23 8.25 9.89
C PHE A 83 -3.08 7.00 10.76
N TRP A 84 -1.83 6.66 11.08
CA TRP A 84 -1.51 5.48 11.89
C TRP A 84 -0.69 5.85 13.12
N LYS A 85 -1.01 5.28 14.26
CA LYS A 85 -0.03 5.19 15.35
C LYS A 85 1.03 4.17 14.93
N ASN A 86 2.31 4.44 15.20
CA ASN A 86 3.41 3.56 14.78
C ASN A 86 3.19 2.10 15.21
N LYS A 87 2.76 1.89 16.46
CA LYS A 87 2.47 0.56 17.00
C LYS A 87 1.37 -0.18 16.22
N ASP A 88 0.33 0.53 15.80
CA ASP A 88 -0.81 -0.06 15.08
C ASP A 88 -0.43 -0.34 13.62
N TYR A 89 0.36 0.52 12.99
CA TYR A 89 0.94 0.27 11.67
C TYR A 89 1.80 -1.00 11.65
N VAL A 90 2.74 -1.13 12.61
CA VAL A 90 3.58 -2.33 12.72
C VAL A 90 2.73 -3.58 12.95
N LYS A 91 1.73 -3.51 13.83
CA LYS A 91 0.83 -4.64 14.09
C LYS A 91 0.01 -5.04 12.86
N SER A 92 -0.46 -4.08 12.07
CA SER A 92 -1.24 -4.37 10.85
C SER A 92 -0.42 -5.08 9.78
N MET A 93 0.89 -4.80 9.72
CA MET A 93 1.81 -5.43 8.77
C MET A 93 2.36 -6.78 9.24
N LEU A 94 2.25 -7.09 10.53
CA LEU A 94 2.85 -8.29 11.12
C LEU A 94 2.36 -9.61 10.47
N PRO A 95 1.05 -9.84 10.23
CA PRO A 95 0.59 -11.06 9.58
C PRO A 95 1.21 -11.27 8.18
N LEU A 96 1.32 -10.18 7.40
CA LEU A 96 1.93 -10.22 6.08
C LEU A 96 3.43 -10.57 6.16
N TRP A 97 4.17 -9.97 7.09
CA TRP A 97 5.58 -10.29 7.30
C TRP A 97 5.81 -11.71 7.79
N LEU A 98 4.94 -12.24 8.67
CA LEU A 98 4.98 -13.63 9.10
C LEU A 98 4.73 -14.59 7.93
N MET A 99 3.78 -14.29 7.05
CA MET A 99 3.52 -15.06 5.83
C MET A 99 4.72 -15.04 4.89
N ARG A 100 5.27 -13.86 4.57
CA ARG A 100 6.48 -13.70 3.73
C ARG A 100 7.64 -14.53 4.29
N LYS A 101 7.88 -14.41 5.60
CA LYS A 101 8.95 -15.17 6.26
C LYS A 101 8.72 -16.67 6.22
N ARG A 102 7.50 -17.12 6.53
CA ARG A 102 7.17 -18.54 6.65
C ARG A 102 7.15 -19.26 5.30
N MET A 103 6.58 -18.63 4.29
CA MET A 103 6.36 -19.27 2.98
C MET A 103 7.51 -19.05 2.00
N TYR A 104 8.19 -17.90 2.07
CA TYR A 104 9.16 -17.48 1.06
C TYR A 104 10.52 -17.12 1.65
N ASN A 105 10.69 -17.28 2.97
CA ASN A 105 11.90 -16.89 3.70
C ASN A 105 12.33 -15.43 3.49
N ILE A 106 11.37 -14.53 3.25
CA ILE A 106 11.59 -13.09 3.09
C ILE A 106 11.51 -12.37 4.43
N SER A 107 12.48 -11.52 4.70
CA SER A 107 12.60 -10.71 5.92
C SER A 107 12.61 -9.20 5.58
N PRO A 108 12.25 -8.30 6.53
CA PRO A 108 12.25 -6.85 6.30
C PRO A 108 13.61 -6.27 5.87
N ASP A 109 14.72 -6.94 6.24
CA ASP A 109 16.09 -6.50 5.93
C ASP A 109 16.61 -7.06 4.59
N ASP A 110 15.85 -7.96 3.95
CA ASP A 110 16.23 -8.50 2.64
C ASP A 110 16.13 -7.40 1.58
N ARG A 111 17.08 -7.41 0.64
CA ARG A 111 17.11 -6.45 -0.46
C ARG A 111 15.86 -6.59 -1.33
N MET A 112 15.15 -5.49 -1.53
CA MET A 112 13.94 -5.44 -2.37
C MET A 112 14.01 -4.35 -3.42
N CYS A 113 13.39 -4.61 -4.57
CA CYS A 113 13.02 -3.56 -5.51
C CYS A 113 11.51 -3.34 -5.48
N PHE A 114 11.09 -2.07 -5.61
CA PHE A 114 9.69 -1.70 -5.65
C PHE A 114 9.42 -0.55 -6.62
N PHE A 115 8.15 -0.41 -7.03
CA PHE A 115 7.73 0.65 -7.94
C PHE A 115 6.72 1.58 -7.26
N TYR A 116 6.90 2.88 -7.43
CA TYR A 116 6.09 3.92 -6.77
C TYR A 116 5.65 5.03 -7.74
N THR A 117 4.65 5.79 -7.35
CA THR A 117 4.32 7.06 -8.01
C THR A 117 5.12 8.20 -7.38
N MET A 118 5.40 9.25 -8.14
CA MET A 118 6.12 10.43 -7.62
C MET A 118 5.40 11.09 -6.44
N ILE A 119 4.07 11.00 -6.39
CA ILE A 119 3.25 11.56 -5.31
C ILE A 119 3.53 10.88 -3.97
N GLU A 120 3.85 9.57 -3.98
CA GLU A 120 4.07 8.79 -2.75
C GLU A 120 5.40 9.08 -2.07
N MET A 121 6.41 9.47 -2.84
CA MET A 121 7.78 9.66 -2.35
C MET A 121 8.18 11.14 -2.18
N GLY A 122 7.28 12.06 -2.50
CA GLY A 122 7.57 13.52 -2.42
C GLY A 122 8.46 14.00 -3.51
N GLU A 123 9.01 14.63 -4.08
CA GLU A 123 9.85 15.19 -5.12
C GLU A 123 10.25 14.25 -6.28
N GLU A 124 10.65 14.85 -7.38
CA GLU A 124 10.96 14.32 -8.72
C GLU A 124 12.15 13.36 -8.79
N GLN A 125 12.28 12.43 -7.86
CA GLN A 125 13.34 11.42 -7.96
C GLN A 125 12.85 10.21 -8.75
N ASP A 126 13.49 9.94 -9.88
CA ASP A 126 13.23 8.74 -10.69
C ASP A 126 13.61 7.45 -9.95
N THR A 127 14.47 7.54 -8.95
CA THR A 127 15.00 6.39 -8.23
C THR A 127 15.22 6.71 -6.74
N TYR A 128 14.76 5.83 -5.88
CA TYR A 128 15.05 5.83 -4.45
C TYR A 128 16.00 4.68 -4.11
N LYS A 129 17.05 4.89 -3.33
CA LYS A 129 17.98 3.84 -2.94
C LYS A 129 18.45 4.00 -1.50
N ASN A 130 18.42 2.89 -0.76
CA ASN A 130 19.10 2.73 0.52
C ASN A 130 19.79 1.34 0.59
N LYS A 131 20.19 0.90 1.77
CA LYS A 131 20.93 -0.37 1.94
C LYS A 131 20.13 -1.61 1.49
N SER A 132 18.83 -1.64 1.75
CA SER A 132 17.96 -2.80 1.51
C SER A 132 16.81 -2.54 0.52
N GLN A 133 16.67 -1.32 0.02
CA GLN A 133 15.57 -0.94 -0.85
C GLN A 133 16.05 -0.15 -2.07
N LEU A 134 15.56 -0.54 -3.23
CA LEU A 134 15.72 0.17 -4.48
C LEU A 134 14.33 0.39 -5.08
N GLY A 135 13.91 1.66 -5.16
CA GLY A 135 12.60 2.06 -5.69
C GLY A 135 12.74 2.75 -7.03
N PHE A 136 11.77 2.55 -7.91
CA PHE A 136 11.68 3.17 -9.23
C PHE A 136 10.36 3.90 -9.40
N SER A 137 10.42 5.11 -9.95
CA SER A 137 9.22 5.81 -10.37
C SER A 137 8.57 5.10 -11.54
N LYS A 138 7.26 4.84 -11.45
CA LYS A 138 6.48 4.28 -12.55
C LYS A 138 5.90 5.31 -13.52
N SER A 139 6.19 6.61 -13.30
CA SER A 139 5.66 7.70 -14.12
C SER A 139 6.28 7.76 -15.52
N ARG A 140 7.45 7.17 -15.71
CA ARG A 140 8.19 7.13 -16.98
C ARG A 140 8.85 5.77 -17.15
N LEU A 141 8.11 4.80 -17.67
CA LEU A 141 8.63 3.46 -17.97
C LEU A 141 8.64 3.21 -19.49
N ASP A 142 9.34 4.09 -20.22
CA ASP A 142 9.69 3.85 -21.61
C ASP A 142 10.86 2.86 -21.75
N ASN A 143 11.20 2.48 -22.97
CA ASN A 143 12.25 1.50 -23.22
C ASN A 143 13.62 1.89 -22.64
N GLU A 144 13.99 3.18 -22.67
CA GLU A 144 15.26 3.65 -22.14
C GLU A 144 15.28 3.58 -20.61
N SER A 145 14.19 3.98 -19.99
CA SER A 145 14.00 3.90 -18.54
C SER A 145 13.98 2.46 -18.06
N LEU A 146 13.31 1.55 -18.76
CA LEU A 146 13.29 0.11 -18.45
C LEU A 146 14.69 -0.50 -18.54
N HIS A 147 15.51 -0.08 -19.52
CA HIS A 147 16.91 -0.52 -19.58
C HIS A 147 17.71 -0.12 -18.34
N LYS A 148 17.56 1.13 -17.87
CA LYS A 148 18.20 1.62 -16.65
C LYS A 148 17.68 0.87 -15.42
N VAL A 149 16.36 0.68 -15.31
CA VAL A 149 15.72 -0.06 -14.22
C VAL A 149 16.27 -1.48 -14.14
N TYR A 150 16.26 -2.22 -15.25
CA TYR A 150 16.70 -3.61 -15.29
C TYR A 150 18.17 -3.75 -14.91
N ARG A 151 19.04 -2.89 -15.44
CA ARG A 151 20.46 -2.87 -15.11
C ARG A 151 20.69 -2.57 -13.62
N GLN A 152 20.02 -1.58 -13.06
CA GLN A 152 20.12 -1.24 -11.64
C GLN A 152 19.58 -2.36 -10.73
N MET A 153 18.51 -3.03 -11.13
CA MET A 153 18.02 -4.22 -10.42
C MET A 153 19.06 -5.33 -10.42
N LYS A 154 19.69 -5.59 -11.57
CA LYS A 154 20.73 -6.60 -11.72
C LYS A 154 21.96 -6.30 -10.85
N GLU A 155 22.40 -5.04 -10.79
CA GLU A 155 23.51 -4.58 -9.94
C GLU A 155 23.15 -4.60 -8.43
N PHE A 156 21.88 -4.34 -8.10
CA PHE A 156 21.40 -4.31 -6.71
C PHE A 156 21.18 -5.71 -6.15
N GLU A 157 20.97 -6.72 -7.02
CA GLU A 157 20.69 -8.11 -6.66
C GLU A 157 19.58 -8.22 -5.60
N PRO A 158 18.34 -7.77 -5.88
CA PRO A 158 17.25 -7.86 -4.92
C PRO A 158 16.89 -9.32 -4.69
N LYS A 159 16.53 -9.67 -3.45
CA LYS A 159 15.97 -10.97 -3.13
C LYS A 159 14.50 -11.08 -3.50
N TRP A 160 13.80 -9.95 -3.53
CA TRP A 160 12.39 -9.93 -3.90
C TRP A 160 11.95 -8.62 -4.55
N LEU A 161 10.83 -8.70 -5.29
CA LEU A 161 10.21 -7.56 -5.95
C LEU A 161 8.82 -7.30 -5.37
N LEU A 162 8.45 -6.02 -5.24
CA LEU A 162 7.09 -5.56 -4.99
C LEU A 162 6.66 -4.67 -6.15
N LEU A 163 5.72 -5.12 -6.95
CA LEU A 163 5.30 -4.42 -8.17
C LEU A 163 3.83 -4.65 -8.52
N GLN A 164 3.33 -3.88 -9.47
CA GLN A 164 2.01 -4.10 -10.05
C GLN A 164 2.10 -5.14 -11.19
N PRO A 165 1.03 -5.90 -11.46
CA PRO A 165 0.95 -6.82 -12.61
C PRO A 165 1.36 -6.18 -13.94
N SER A 166 0.91 -4.96 -14.22
CA SER A 166 1.28 -4.21 -15.43
C SER A 166 2.79 -3.96 -15.55
N ILE A 167 3.47 -3.67 -14.43
CA ILE A 167 4.92 -3.51 -14.39
C ILE A 167 5.62 -4.85 -14.63
N GLY A 168 5.09 -5.94 -14.07
CA GLY A 168 5.58 -7.28 -14.32
C GLY A 168 5.55 -7.63 -15.81
N ALA A 169 4.44 -7.36 -16.49
CA ALA A 169 4.30 -7.55 -17.92
C ALA A 169 5.31 -6.72 -18.72
N LEU A 170 5.48 -5.43 -18.40
CA LEU A 170 6.47 -4.56 -19.06
C LEU A 170 7.90 -5.05 -18.90
N LEU A 171 8.26 -5.58 -17.72
CA LEU A 171 9.59 -6.18 -17.51
C LEU A 171 9.78 -7.43 -18.35
N CYS A 172 8.76 -8.29 -18.48
CA CYS A 172 8.80 -9.48 -19.32
C CYS A 172 8.95 -9.12 -20.81
N GLU A 173 8.17 -8.17 -21.32
CA GLU A 173 8.30 -7.64 -22.69
C GLU A 173 9.72 -7.09 -22.95
N TYR A 174 10.26 -6.34 -22.00
CA TYR A 174 11.62 -5.84 -22.08
C TYR A 174 12.65 -6.98 -22.15
N MET A 175 12.51 -8.01 -21.29
CA MET A 175 13.42 -9.17 -21.27
C MET A 175 13.36 -9.95 -22.59
N ASP A 176 12.19 -10.18 -23.15
CA ASP A 176 12.01 -10.83 -24.46
C ASP A 176 12.66 -10.01 -25.58
N LYS A 177 12.41 -8.69 -25.61
CA LYS A 177 12.90 -7.79 -26.65
C LYS A 177 14.42 -7.72 -26.71
N TYR A 178 15.08 -7.73 -25.56
CA TYR A 178 16.53 -7.58 -25.44
C TYR A 178 17.27 -8.88 -25.12
N ASN A 179 16.55 -10.00 -25.10
CA ASN A 179 17.08 -11.32 -24.75
C ASN A 179 17.81 -11.31 -23.39
N GLU A 180 17.21 -10.63 -22.42
CA GLU A 180 17.75 -10.55 -21.05
C GLU A 180 17.36 -11.81 -20.27
N LYS A 181 18.26 -12.25 -19.38
CA LYS A 181 18.04 -13.41 -18.52
C LYS A 181 17.42 -13.00 -17.18
N ALA A 182 16.77 -13.94 -16.51
CA ALA A 182 16.30 -13.73 -15.15
C ALA A 182 17.42 -13.19 -14.23
N ILE A 183 17.03 -12.35 -13.27
CA ILE A 183 17.94 -11.90 -12.20
C ILE A 183 17.93 -13.00 -11.13
N GLU A 184 19.02 -13.78 -11.08
CA GLU A 184 19.12 -15.00 -10.25
C GLU A 184 18.91 -14.78 -8.75
N SER A 185 19.11 -13.56 -8.27
CA SER A 185 18.94 -13.23 -6.86
C SER A 185 17.47 -13.12 -6.41
N ILE A 186 16.52 -13.10 -7.35
CA ILE A 186 15.09 -12.92 -7.05
C ILE A 186 14.45 -14.26 -6.68
N ASP A 187 14.12 -14.42 -5.40
CA ASP A 187 13.44 -15.60 -4.87
C ASP A 187 11.91 -15.43 -4.83
N TYR A 188 11.41 -14.20 -4.82
CA TYR A 188 10.00 -13.91 -4.62
C TYR A 188 9.55 -12.64 -5.32
N ILE A 189 8.39 -12.69 -5.97
CA ILE A 189 7.72 -11.53 -6.57
C ILE A 189 6.33 -11.38 -5.94
N GLU A 190 6.09 -10.24 -5.31
CA GLU A 190 4.79 -9.87 -4.78
C GLU A 190 4.13 -8.86 -5.69
N MET A 191 2.93 -9.19 -6.16
CA MET A 191 2.15 -8.31 -7.02
C MET A 191 0.94 -7.76 -6.27
N SER A 192 0.72 -6.45 -6.36
CA SER A 192 -0.41 -5.78 -5.71
C SER A 192 -0.89 -4.55 -6.48
N GLY A 193 -2.09 -4.07 -6.12
CA GLY A 193 -2.65 -2.82 -6.63
C GLY A 193 -3.43 -2.94 -7.94
N GLU A 194 -3.38 -4.08 -8.62
CA GLU A 194 -4.11 -4.37 -9.86
C GLU A 194 -4.59 -5.83 -9.86
N ILE A 195 -5.52 -6.16 -10.75
CA ILE A 195 -5.94 -7.55 -10.96
C ILE A 195 -4.82 -8.30 -11.69
N LEU A 196 -4.35 -9.39 -11.10
CA LEU A 196 -3.40 -10.29 -11.74
C LEU A 196 -4.15 -11.28 -12.65
N SER A 197 -4.00 -11.12 -13.96
CA SER A 197 -4.55 -12.09 -14.92
C SER A 197 -3.67 -13.36 -14.99
N GLU A 198 -4.29 -14.49 -15.36
CA GLU A 198 -3.56 -15.75 -15.56
C GLU A 198 -2.46 -15.64 -16.62
N SER A 199 -2.67 -14.85 -17.68
CA SER A 199 -1.68 -14.62 -18.73
C SER A 199 -0.45 -13.88 -18.20
N VAL A 200 -0.63 -12.80 -17.46
CA VAL A 200 0.48 -12.03 -16.85
C VAL A 200 1.21 -12.89 -15.82
N ARG A 201 0.48 -13.65 -15.01
CA ARG A 201 1.09 -14.58 -14.06
C ARG A 201 1.99 -15.60 -14.74
N ALA A 202 1.47 -16.27 -15.76
CA ALA A 202 2.22 -17.30 -16.49
C ALA A 202 3.49 -16.70 -17.16
N GLU A 203 3.38 -15.48 -17.66
CA GLU A 203 4.48 -14.79 -18.31
C GLU A 203 5.59 -14.41 -17.32
N VAL A 204 5.23 -13.86 -16.17
CA VAL A 204 6.22 -13.54 -15.11
C VAL A 204 6.85 -14.82 -14.56
N GLU A 205 6.07 -15.89 -14.32
CA GLU A 205 6.63 -17.15 -13.90
C GLU A 205 7.59 -17.76 -14.93
N ARG A 206 7.38 -17.55 -16.22
CA ARG A 206 8.29 -17.99 -17.29
C ARG A 206 9.63 -17.26 -17.30
N HIS A 207 9.63 -15.95 -17.00
CA HIS A 207 10.80 -15.09 -17.10
C HIS A 207 11.67 -15.06 -15.84
N PHE A 208 11.09 -15.32 -14.68
CA PHE A 208 11.77 -15.19 -13.38
C PHE A 208 11.99 -16.54 -12.66
N ARG A 209 11.89 -17.63 -13.41
CA ARG A 209 12.24 -18.97 -12.91
C ARG A 209 13.66 -19.34 -13.17
#